data_5362b1afe789be7931c6981b775e2869
#
_entry.id   5362b1afe789be7931c6981b775e2869
#
_cell.length_a   1.000
_cell.length_b   1.000
_cell.length_c   1.000
_cell.angle_alpha   90.00
_cell.angle_beta   90.00
_cell.angle_gamma   90.00
#
_symmetry.space_group_name_H-M   'P 1'
#
loop_
_entity.id
_entity.type
_entity.pdbx_description
1 polymer ?
#
loop_
_entity_poly.entity_id
_entity_poly.type
_entity_poly.pdbx_seq_one_letter_code
_entity_poly.pdbx_strand_id
1 'polypeptide(L)' 'MFKGLEIKQKIDENNKIIESLLTPNQFTLNNTIAKLLEENQKLQDECEHEFEDGYCIYCYKEKE' A
#
# COMPACT_ATOMS: atom_id res chain seq x y z
N MET A 1 10.82 -9.09 15.75
CA MET A 1 10.70 -9.12 14.33
C MET A 1 9.83 -8.05 13.80
N PHE A 2 10.22 -7.42 12.73
CA PHE A 2 9.64 -6.18 12.29
C PHE A 2 8.86 -6.32 10.99
N LYS A 3 8.10 -7.42 10.89
CA LYS A 3 7.31 -7.68 9.70
C LYS A 3 6.33 -6.54 9.38
N GLY A 4 5.74 -5.96 10.41
CA GLY A 4 4.86 -4.81 10.23
C GLY A 4 5.56 -3.62 9.61
N LEU A 5 6.77 -3.31 10.06
CA LEU A 5 7.55 -2.21 9.52
C LEU A 5 8.00 -2.47 8.09
N GLU A 6 8.33 -3.70 7.77
CA GLU A 6 8.68 -4.08 6.40
C GLU A 6 7.48 -3.91 5.47
N ILE A 7 6.31 -4.32 5.91
CA ILE A 7 5.08 -4.16 5.17
C ILE A 7 4.79 -2.67 4.94
N LYS A 8 4.89 -1.88 5.99
CA LYS A 8 4.69 -0.44 5.88
C LYS A 8 5.63 0.18 4.86
N GLN A 9 6.89 -0.19 4.92
CA GLN A 9 7.90 0.34 4.01
C GLN A 9 7.59 -0.01 2.55
N LYS A 10 7.21 -1.26 2.30
CA LYS A 10 6.85 -1.69 0.96
C LYS A 10 5.61 -0.98 0.42
N ILE A 11 4.61 -0.83 1.27
CA ILE A 11 3.39 -0.12 0.88
C ILE A 11 3.69 1.35 0.59
N ASP A 12 4.50 1.98 1.42
CA ASP A 12 4.91 3.36 1.19
C ASP A 12 5.66 3.52 -0.13
N GLU A 13 6.55 2.60 -0.45
CA GLU A 13 7.25 2.62 -1.72
C GLU A 13 6.31 2.44 -2.90
N ASN A 14 5.39 1.48 -2.79
CA ASN A 14 4.40 1.24 -3.83
C ASN A 14 3.50 2.46 -4.03
N ASN A 15 3.06 3.06 -2.95
CA ASN A 15 2.22 4.27 -3.03
C ASN A 15 2.97 5.44 -3.67
N LYS A 16 4.24 5.55 -3.38
CA LYS A 16 5.08 6.58 -3.96
C LYS A 16 5.20 6.41 -5.47
N ILE A 17 5.36 5.18 -5.91
CA ILE A 17 5.41 4.87 -7.34
C ILE A 17 4.05 5.16 -7.99
N ILE A 18 2.97 4.76 -7.35
CA ILE A 18 1.62 5.02 -7.85
C ILE A 18 1.38 6.53 -8.00
N GLU A 19 1.73 7.31 -7.00
CA GLU A 19 1.61 8.77 -7.07
C GLU A 19 2.40 9.34 -8.24
N SER A 20 3.59 8.82 -8.44
CA SER A 20 4.46 9.25 -9.53
C SER A 20 3.86 8.94 -10.90
N LEU A 21 3.09 7.85 -11.00
CA LEU A 21 2.44 7.45 -12.23
C LEU A 21 1.10 8.13 -12.47
N LEU A 22 0.50 8.67 -11.43
CA LEU A 22 -0.80 9.34 -11.52
C LEU A 22 -0.64 10.83 -11.85
N THR A 23 0.11 11.11 -12.91
CA THR A 23 0.21 12.49 -13.38
C THR A 23 -0.97 12.83 -14.29
N PRO A 24 -1.37 14.12 -14.38
CA PRO A 24 -2.52 14.50 -15.17
C PRO A 24 -2.46 14.13 -16.65
N ASN A 25 -1.28 13.86 -17.15
CA ASN A 25 -1.06 13.60 -18.57
C ASN A 25 -0.83 12.14 -18.92
N GLN A 26 -0.94 11.24 -17.97
CA GLN A 26 -0.65 9.83 -18.24
C GLN A 26 -1.80 8.94 -17.82
N PHE A 27 -2.50 8.42 -18.80
CA PHE A 27 -3.58 7.47 -18.57
C PHE A 27 -3.20 6.04 -18.95
N THR A 28 -1.95 5.82 -19.29
CA THR A 28 -1.57 4.56 -19.95
C THR A 28 -0.94 3.53 -19.04
N LEU A 29 -0.87 3.77 -17.74
CA LEU A 29 -0.11 2.90 -16.85
C LEU A 29 -0.98 2.08 -15.91
N ASN A 30 -2.17 1.75 -16.36
CA ASN A 30 -3.14 1.03 -15.54
C ASN A 30 -2.63 -0.34 -15.09
N ASN A 31 -1.86 -1.03 -15.94
CA ASN A 31 -1.36 -2.36 -15.60
C ASN A 31 -0.34 -2.30 -14.44
N THR A 32 0.54 -1.33 -14.48
CA THR A 32 1.54 -1.17 -13.42
C THR A 32 0.87 -0.79 -12.11
N ILE A 33 -0.04 0.16 -12.17
CA ILE A 33 -0.78 0.59 -10.99
C ILE A 33 -1.60 -0.57 -10.41
N ALA A 34 -2.26 -1.33 -11.27
CA ALA A 34 -3.04 -2.48 -10.84
C ALA A 34 -2.18 -3.51 -10.13
N LYS A 35 -0.97 -3.77 -10.63
CA LYS A 35 -0.05 -4.71 -9.99
C LYS A 35 0.41 -4.22 -8.63
N LEU A 36 0.68 -2.92 -8.52
CA LEU A 36 1.08 -2.33 -7.25
C LEU A 36 -0.05 -2.38 -6.23
N LEU A 37 -1.27 -2.13 -6.66
CA LEU A 37 -2.44 -2.22 -5.78
C LEU A 37 -2.67 -3.66 -5.34
N GLU A 38 -2.48 -4.63 -6.22
CA GLU A 38 -2.57 -6.05 -5.86
C GLU A 38 -1.51 -6.41 -4.82
N GLU A 39 -0.30 -5.95 -5.02
CA GLU A 39 0.78 -6.19 -4.07
C GLU A 39 0.45 -5.58 -2.71
N ASN A 40 -0.06 -4.35 -2.70
CA ASN A 40 -0.50 -3.71 -1.46
C ASN A 40 -1.58 -4.54 -0.76
N GLN A 41 -2.51 -5.09 -1.52
CA GLN A 41 -3.57 -5.92 -0.97
C GLN A 41 -2.99 -7.17 -0.31
N LYS A 42 -2.04 -7.82 -0.95
CA LYS A 42 -1.36 -8.98 -0.38
C LYS A 42 -0.61 -8.62 0.89
N LEU A 43 0.04 -7.48 0.89
CA LEU A 43 0.75 -7.01 2.07
C LEU A 43 -0.22 -6.74 3.22
N GLN A 44 -1.38 -6.19 2.92
CA GLN A 44 -2.42 -5.99 3.92
C GLN A 44 -2.92 -7.33 4.49
N ASP A 45 -3.07 -8.33 3.63
CA ASP A 45 -3.52 -9.66 4.08
C ASP A 45 -2.50 -10.32 4.99
N GLU A 46 -1.23 -10.08 4.78
CA GLU A 46 -0.15 -10.64 5.59
C GLU A 46 0.15 -9.82 6.83
N CYS A 47 -0.38 -8.63 6.92
CA CYS A 47 -0.08 -7.69 7.99
C CYS A 47 -0.71 -8.13 9.31
N GLU A 48 0.06 -8.05 10.38
CA GLU A 48 -0.48 -8.18 11.73
C GLU A 48 -1.01 -6.81 12.11
N HIS A 49 -2.29 -6.59 11.86
CA HIS A 49 -2.89 -5.26 12.01
C HIS A 49 -2.77 -4.73 13.43
N GLU A 50 -2.34 -3.50 13.52
CA GLU A 50 -2.38 -2.76 14.77
C GLU A 50 -3.08 -1.45 14.49
N PHE A 51 -4.33 -1.35 14.93
CA PHE A 51 -5.17 -0.20 14.61
C PHE A 51 -4.97 0.94 15.59
N GLU A 52 -4.81 2.12 15.02
CA GLU A 52 -4.72 3.35 15.80
C GLU A 52 -5.47 4.42 15.03
N ASP A 53 -6.40 5.08 15.71
CA ASP A 53 -7.26 6.10 15.09
C ASP A 53 -8.06 5.58 13.89
N GLY A 54 -8.44 4.31 13.94
CA GLY A 54 -9.28 3.72 12.91
C GLY A 54 -8.55 3.11 11.74
N TYR A 55 -7.21 3.14 11.74
CA TYR A 55 -6.40 2.59 10.66
C TYR A 55 -5.23 1.78 11.20
N CYS A 56 -4.85 0.76 10.46
CA CYS A 56 -3.65 0.02 10.79
C CYS A 56 -2.42 0.91 10.56
N ILE A 57 -1.53 0.94 11.54
CA ILE A 57 -0.33 1.79 11.46
C ILE A 57 0.70 1.26 10.47
N TYR A 58 0.54 0.01 10.02
CA TYR A 58 1.49 -0.60 9.08
C TYR A 58 0.97 -0.62 7.65
N CYS A 59 -0.21 -1.12 7.44
CA CYS A 59 -0.75 -1.32 6.09
C CYS A 59 -1.86 -0.33 5.72
N TYR A 60 -2.20 0.56 6.62
CA TYR A 60 -3.22 1.59 6.41
C TYR A 60 -4.62 1.05 6.14
N LYS A 61 -4.85 -0.21 6.48
CA LYS A 61 -6.18 -0.77 6.32
C LYS A 61 -7.14 -0.14 7.31
N GLU A 62 -8.31 0.22 6.84
CA GLU A 62 -9.34 0.78 7.69
C GLU A 62 -9.88 -0.27 8.65
N LYS A 63 -10.07 0.12 9.89
CA LYS A 63 -10.64 -0.75 10.89
C LYS A 63 -12.13 -0.96 10.61
N GLU A 64 -12.53 -2.22 10.59
CA GLU A 64 -13.94 -2.57 10.43
C GLU A 64 -14.72 -2.45 11.73
#